data_b488a9c5bd645b4c87ccb03e755b55f6
#
_entry.id   b488a9c5bd645b4c87ccb03e755b55f6
#
_cell.length_a   1.000
_cell.length_b   1.000
_cell.length_c   1.000
_cell.angle_alpha   90.00
_cell.angle_beta   90.00
_cell.angle_gamma   90.00
#
_symmetry.space_group_name_H-M   'P 1'
#
loop_
_entity.id
_entity.type
_entity.pdbx_description
1 polymer ?
#
loop_
_entity_poly.entity_id
_entity_poly.type
_entity_poly.pdbx_seq_one_letter_code
_entity_poly.pdbx_strand_id
1 'polypeptide(L)'
;MKEHIFNKFIDNILKHTGLSREDFFSKSQNGEIVLARQTLFYLCSKRGLTTAMIKQYMENNECHLTRPPITYGVSIVEGLLKEDSDLQNVIDKLSIVD
;
A
#
# COMPACT_ATOMS: atom_id res chain seq x y z
N MET A 1 10.36 -5.36 -13.07
CA MET A 1 9.04 -5.33 -13.66
C MET A 1 8.01 -4.91 -12.65
N LYS A 2 7.09 -5.80 -12.26
CA LYS A 2 6.05 -5.41 -11.30
C LYS A 2 6.60 -5.07 -9.92
N GLU A 3 7.67 -5.73 -9.49
CA GLU A 3 8.31 -5.43 -8.21
C GLU A 3 8.90 -4.02 -8.19
N HIS A 4 9.38 -3.54 -9.31
CA HIS A 4 9.87 -2.17 -9.44
C HIS A 4 8.73 -1.17 -9.17
N ILE A 5 7.55 -1.43 -9.71
CA ILE A 5 6.37 -0.60 -9.48
C ILE A 5 5.97 -0.63 -8.02
N PHE A 6 5.96 -1.83 -7.41
CA PHE A 6 5.67 -2.01 -6.00
C PHE A 6 6.61 -1.15 -5.14
N ASN A 7 7.91 -1.21 -5.40
CA ASN A 7 8.90 -0.43 -4.65
C ASN A 7 8.74 1.07 -4.85
N LYS A 8 8.35 1.51 -6.05
CA LYS A 8 8.10 2.92 -6.31
C LYS A 8 6.91 3.45 -5.52
N PHE A 9 5.84 2.66 -5.42
CA PHE A 9 4.69 3.02 -4.58
C PHE A 9 5.10 3.15 -3.12
N ILE A 10 5.93 2.22 -2.62
CA ILE A 10 6.42 2.31 -1.24
C ILE A 10 7.19 3.60 -1.04
N ASP A 11 8.13 3.91 -1.94
CA ASP A 11 8.93 5.13 -1.84
C ASP A 11 8.02 6.36 -1.78
N ASN A 12 7.02 6.41 -2.63
CA ASN A 12 6.07 7.53 -2.66
C ASN A 12 5.29 7.65 -1.35
N ILE A 13 4.82 6.52 -0.81
CA ILE A 13 4.08 6.48 0.45
C ILE A 13 4.96 6.93 1.60
N LEU A 14 6.18 6.42 1.70
CA LEU A 14 7.10 6.77 2.78
C LEU A 14 7.45 8.26 2.73
N LYS A 15 7.65 8.80 1.54
CA LYS A 15 7.93 10.21 1.36
C LYS A 15 6.76 11.07 1.79
N HIS A 16 5.55 10.65 1.47
CA HIS A 16 4.33 11.40 1.82
C HIS A 16 4.01 11.33 3.32
N THR A 17 4.18 10.16 3.93
CA THR A 17 3.79 9.93 5.33
C THR A 17 4.90 10.26 6.33
N GLY A 18 6.14 10.26 5.90
CA GLY A 18 7.29 10.41 6.79
C GLY A 18 7.63 9.15 7.56
N LEU A 19 6.97 8.03 7.27
CA LEU A 19 7.26 6.75 7.93
C LEU A 19 8.61 6.21 7.46
N SER A 20 9.31 5.49 8.35
CA SER A 20 10.50 4.75 7.96
C SER A 20 10.08 3.45 7.28
N ARG A 21 10.97 2.91 6.47
CA ARG A 21 10.73 1.62 5.83
C ARG A 21 10.58 0.50 6.87
N GLU A 22 11.35 0.58 7.94
CA GLU A 22 11.28 -0.38 9.04
C GLU A 22 9.89 -0.39 9.68
N ASP A 23 9.36 0.80 9.99
CA ASP A 23 8.01 0.92 10.57
C ASP A 23 6.94 0.44 9.60
N PHE A 24 7.08 0.76 8.32
CA PHE A 24 6.11 0.37 7.30
C PHE A 24 5.93 -1.14 7.23
N PHE A 25 7.02 -1.89 7.32
CA PHE A 25 7.00 -3.35 7.25
C PHE A 25 6.95 -4.03 8.61
N SER A 26 6.80 -3.26 9.69
CA SER A 26 6.72 -3.80 11.05
C SER A 26 5.41 -4.52 11.30
N LYS A 27 5.31 -5.17 12.46
CA LYS A 27 4.06 -5.82 12.89
C LYS A 27 3.13 -4.85 13.60
N SER A 28 3.43 -3.54 13.55
CA SER A 28 2.63 -2.53 14.23
C SER A 28 1.18 -2.51 13.74
N GLN A 29 0.26 -2.30 14.67
CA GLN A 29 -1.15 -2.08 14.39
C GLN A 29 -1.51 -0.60 14.49
N ASN A 30 -0.53 0.28 14.53
CA ASN A 30 -0.75 1.72 14.51
C ASN A 30 -1.56 2.09 13.26
N GLY A 31 -2.62 2.89 13.44
CA GLY A 31 -3.56 3.21 12.38
C GLY A 31 -2.92 3.85 11.15
N GLU A 32 -1.93 4.72 11.34
CA GLU A 32 -1.23 5.34 10.22
C GLU A 32 -0.45 4.33 9.40
N ILE A 33 0.21 3.40 10.08
CA ILE A 33 1.01 2.35 9.41
C ILE A 33 0.09 1.37 8.69
N VAL A 34 -1.01 0.99 9.34
CA VAL A 34 -1.98 0.08 8.73
C VAL A 34 -2.59 0.72 7.49
N LEU A 35 -2.99 1.99 7.58
CA LEU A 35 -3.57 2.71 6.44
C LEU A 35 -2.55 2.86 5.31
N ALA A 36 -1.29 3.12 5.63
CA ALA A 36 -0.23 3.23 4.63
C ALA A 36 -0.08 1.91 3.85
N ARG A 37 -0.09 0.78 4.55
CA ARG A 37 -0.02 -0.52 3.89
C ARG A 37 -1.25 -0.80 3.04
N GLN A 38 -2.45 -0.45 3.54
CA GLN A 38 -3.68 -0.61 2.78
C GLN A 38 -3.67 0.25 1.51
N THR A 39 -3.12 1.45 1.61
CA THR A 39 -2.95 2.33 0.45
C THR A 39 -2.04 1.69 -0.59
N LEU A 40 -0.94 1.08 -0.15
CA LEU A 40 -0.05 0.35 -1.05
C LEU A 40 -0.81 -0.76 -1.79
N PHE A 41 -1.61 -1.54 -1.06
CA PHE A 41 -2.37 -2.64 -1.66
C PHE A 41 -3.35 -2.12 -2.70
N TYR A 42 -4.01 -1.01 -2.40
CA TYR A 42 -4.94 -0.39 -3.34
C TYR A 42 -4.22 0.07 -4.61
N LEU A 43 -3.10 0.78 -4.47
CA LEU A 43 -2.32 1.27 -5.61
C LEU A 43 -1.83 0.11 -6.50
N CYS A 44 -1.32 -0.94 -5.86
CA CYS A 44 -0.85 -2.11 -6.58
C CYS A 44 -1.97 -2.81 -7.33
N SER A 45 -3.12 -2.96 -6.67
CA SER A 45 -4.29 -3.59 -7.28
C SER A 45 -4.75 -2.82 -8.52
N LYS A 46 -4.81 -1.49 -8.43
CA LYS A 46 -5.20 -0.64 -9.55
C LYS A 46 -4.20 -0.68 -10.69
N ARG A 47 -2.94 -0.95 -10.39
CA ARG A 47 -1.90 -1.06 -11.41
C ARG A 47 -1.84 -2.46 -12.04
N GLY A 48 -2.67 -3.39 -11.57
CA GLY A 48 -2.75 -4.72 -12.15
C GLY A 48 -1.89 -5.78 -11.48
N LEU A 49 -1.35 -5.50 -10.29
CA LEU A 49 -0.66 -6.51 -9.51
C LEU A 49 -1.69 -7.42 -8.87
N THR A 50 -1.44 -8.73 -8.93
CA THR A 50 -2.34 -9.70 -8.29
C THR A 50 -2.06 -9.75 -6.79
N THR A 51 -3.03 -10.28 -6.02
CA THR A 51 -2.84 -10.45 -4.58
C THR A 51 -1.64 -11.36 -4.29
N ALA A 52 -1.42 -12.38 -5.11
CA ALA A 52 -0.28 -13.28 -4.96
C ALA A 52 1.05 -12.53 -5.14
N MET A 53 1.14 -11.66 -6.12
CA MET A 53 2.32 -10.83 -6.34
C MET A 53 2.57 -9.90 -5.15
N ILE A 54 1.54 -9.22 -4.70
CA ILE A 54 1.65 -8.28 -3.58
C ILE A 54 2.12 -9.02 -2.33
N LYS A 55 1.53 -10.18 -2.06
CA LYS A 55 1.92 -11.00 -0.90
C LYS A 55 3.39 -11.40 -0.99
N GLN A 56 3.82 -11.85 -2.17
CA GLN A 56 5.21 -12.27 -2.37
C GLN A 56 6.18 -11.10 -2.14
N TYR A 57 5.85 -9.92 -2.66
CA TYR A 57 6.71 -8.75 -2.50
C TYR A 57 6.76 -8.27 -1.06
N MET A 58 5.65 -8.38 -0.32
CA MET A 58 5.64 -8.08 1.11
C MET A 58 6.54 -9.06 1.86
N GLU A 59 6.45 -10.35 1.56
CA GLU A 59 7.28 -11.37 2.19
C GLU A 59 8.77 -11.15 1.88
N ASN A 60 9.10 -10.69 0.68
CA ASN A 60 10.48 -10.35 0.31
C ASN A 60 11.04 -9.24 1.21
N ASN A 61 10.18 -8.44 1.83
CA ASN A 61 10.55 -7.41 2.79
C ASN A 61 10.31 -7.85 4.23
N GLU A 62 10.24 -9.15 4.46
CA GLU A 62 10.07 -9.77 5.77
C GLU A 62 8.75 -9.42 6.45
N CYS A 63 7.75 -9.04 5.69
CA CYS A 63 6.41 -8.77 6.19
C CYS A 63 5.51 -9.95 5.83
N HIS A 64 5.34 -10.87 6.76
CA HIS A 64 4.54 -12.08 6.55
C HIS A 64 3.08 -11.83 6.90
N LEU A 65 2.22 -12.03 5.92
CA LEU A 65 0.78 -11.82 6.08
C LEU A 65 0.12 -13.17 6.34
N THR A 66 -0.52 -13.31 7.50
CA THR A 66 -1.14 -14.57 7.94
C THR A 66 -2.54 -14.78 7.36
N ARG A 67 -3.18 -13.71 6.91
CA ARG A 67 -4.49 -13.76 6.25
C ARG A 67 -4.39 -12.86 5.02
N PRO A 68 -5.38 -12.89 4.10
CA PRO A 68 -5.32 -11.99 2.95
C PRO A 68 -5.83 -10.58 3.32
N PRO A 69 -5.04 -9.79 4.07
CA PRO A 69 -5.41 -8.41 4.38
C PRO A 69 -5.35 -7.52 3.14
N ILE A 70 -4.79 -8.05 2.06
CA ILE A 70 -4.64 -7.29 0.82
C ILE A 70 -6.00 -6.93 0.25
N THR A 71 -6.87 -7.93 0.07
CA THR A 71 -8.24 -7.69 -0.46
C THR A 71 -9.02 -6.80 0.48
N TYR A 72 -8.92 -7.06 1.78
CA TYR A 72 -9.59 -6.25 2.79
C TYR A 72 -9.10 -4.80 2.75
N GLY A 73 -7.77 -4.61 2.66
CA GLY A 73 -7.18 -3.28 2.60
C GLY A 73 -7.63 -2.49 1.38
N VAL A 74 -7.72 -3.15 0.23
CA VAL A 74 -8.23 -2.52 -0.98
C VAL A 74 -9.66 -2.04 -0.78
N SER A 75 -10.51 -2.88 -0.17
CA SER A 75 -11.91 -2.52 0.12
C SER A 75 -12.02 -1.32 1.05
N ILE A 76 -11.16 -1.26 2.08
CA ILE A 76 -11.15 -0.15 3.03
C ILE A 76 -10.84 1.16 2.31
N VAL A 77 -9.79 1.18 1.49
CA VAL A 77 -9.42 2.39 0.76
C VAL A 77 -10.51 2.80 -0.23
N GLU A 78 -11.10 1.83 -0.93
CA GLU A 78 -12.21 2.11 -1.84
C GLU A 78 -13.38 2.78 -1.12
N GLY A 79 -13.70 2.29 0.08
CA GLY A 79 -14.75 2.89 0.90
C GLY A 79 -14.43 4.31 1.32
N LEU A 80 -13.18 4.56 1.75
CA LEU A 80 -12.75 5.89 2.15
C LEU A 80 -12.77 6.88 0.99
N LEU A 81 -12.42 6.44 -0.21
CA LEU A 81 -12.41 7.29 -1.41
C LEU A 81 -13.80 7.78 -1.78
N LYS A 82 -14.85 7.04 -1.42
CA LYS A 82 -16.22 7.46 -1.69
C LYS A 82 -16.65 8.63 -0.80
N GLU A 83 -16.00 8.80 0.34
CA GLU A 83 -16.37 9.79 1.36
C GLU A 83 -15.39 10.96 1.45
N ASP A 84 -14.20 10.83 0.88
CA ASP A 84 -13.12 11.81 1.05
C ASP A 84 -12.45 12.11 -0.29
N SER A 85 -12.80 13.27 -0.86
CA SER A 85 -12.22 13.69 -2.13
C SER A 85 -10.74 14.09 -2.00
N ASP A 86 -10.31 14.51 -0.80
CA ASP A 86 -8.90 14.87 -0.58
C ASP A 86 -8.04 13.62 -0.64
N LEU A 87 -8.57 12.49 -0.17
CA LEU A 87 -7.86 11.22 -0.24
C LEU A 87 -7.62 10.83 -1.70
N GLN A 88 -8.59 11.08 -2.59
CA GLN A 88 -8.40 10.81 -4.02
C GLN A 88 -7.22 11.59 -4.60
N ASN A 89 -7.05 12.85 -4.19
CA ASN A 89 -5.93 13.66 -4.63
C ASN A 89 -4.60 13.08 -4.16
N VAL A 90 -4.55 12.59 -2.92
CA VAL A 90 -3.36 11.94 -2.37
C VAL A 90 -3.05 10.67 -3.17
N ILE A 91 -4.07 9.84 -3.40
CA ILE A 91 -3.91 8.59 -4.17
C ILE A 91 -3.39 8.90 -5.57
N ASP A 92 -3.91 9.92 -6.23
CA ASP A 92 -3.48 10.30 -7.57
C ASP A 92 -1.99 10.67 -7.58
N LYS A 93 -1.53 11.40 -6.57
CA LYS A 93 -0.10 11.76 -6.45
C LYS A 93 0.77 10.53 -6.20
N LEU A 94 0.31 9.65 -5.32
CA LEU A 94 1.08 8.45 -4.96
C LEU A 94 1.14 7.45 -6.10
N SER A 95 0.20 7.50 -7.04
CA SER A 95 0.13 6.55 -8.15
C SER A 95 1.09 6.89 -9.30
N ILE A 96 1.78 8.03 -9.24
CA ILE A 96 2.71 8.44 -10.28
C ILE A 96 3.98 7.62 -10.19
N VAL A 97 4.13 6.69 -11.12
CA VAL A 97 5.34 5.85 -11.25
C VAL A 97 5.73 5.79 -12.71
N ASP A 98 7.02 5.90 -12.96
CA ASP A 98 7.56 5.86 -14.32
C ASP A 98 8.00 4.47 -14.71
#